data_2672794c548fc5055a3f79a3df4d02b9
#
_entry.id   2672794c548fc5055a3f79a3df4d02b9
#
_cell.length_a   1.000
_cell.length_b   1.000
_cell.length_c   1.000
_cell.angle_alpha   90.00
_cell.angle_beta   90.00
_cell.angle_gamma   90.00
#
_symmetry.space_group_name_H-M   'P 1'
#
loop_
_entity.id
_entity.type
_entity.pdbx_description
1 polymer ?
#
loop_
_entity_poly.entity_id
_entity_poly.type
_entity_poly.pdbx_seq_one_letter_code
_entity_poly.pdbx_strand_id
1 'polypeptide(L)'
;MKKTIAVFFGGQSTEHDISIITALSSVIKPLELTKQYIVVPVYIAKDGKWFSDDKLKNIDIFRGRAIDEFCKNAKPLALVFDGGMTLRRAGLKNKDIHIDIAFPAMHGPYGEDGSLMGLFRMANIPFVGSDMSASVIAMDKVLAKQVAQSNGIPTSKFVFFSKTEFEADRDAIIAQVSAHLKSPQFVKPAHLGSSIGISKVNNSDELVNAIEVAAYYDDKIIVEEAVQNLIEVTLPIMGNDQLQLALVERPLSGGDKFFDFNTKYMNGGKKTGGAKQTGAQGYSELPAKLPDDLYDKALHVAEASYRAVGCEGIARVDLLIDTKSGTVYFNEINPMPGSLYAHNWRQAGLSSIELVSRLVELAEERFEKTAKIETIFSSNFLSQF
;
A
#
# COMPACT_ATOMS: atom_id res chain seq x y z
N MET A 1 9.40 30.14 -6.75
CA MET A 1 9.73 29.60 -5.41
C MET A 1 9.75 28.09 -5.50
N LYS A 2 10.53 27.40 -4.64
CA LYS A 2 10.46 25.94 -4.59
C LYS A 2 9.13 25.51 -3.96
N LYS A 3 8.49 24.47 -4.50
CA LYS A 3 7.29 23.88 -3.89
C LYS A 3 7.63 23.14 -2.61
N THR A 4 6.75 23.18 -1.63
CA THR A 4 6.87 22.49 -0.35
C THR A 4 6.16 21.15 -0.44
N ILE A 5 6.91 20.05 -0.29
CA ILE A 5 6.36 18.69 -0.25
C ILE A 5 6.37 18.21 1.20
N ALA A 6 5.18 17.91 1.73
CA ALA A 6 5.06 17.25 3.03
C ALA A 6 5.02 15.74 2.84
N VAL A 7 5.97 15.03 3.47
CA VAL A 7 6.04 13.57 3.46
C VAL A 7 5.43 13.04 4.76
N PHE A 8 4.29 12.33 4.63
CA PHE A 8 3.52 11.79 5.75
C PHE A 8 3.90 10.34 6.00
N PHE A 9 4.29 10.00 7.23
CA PHE A 9 4.77 8.66 7.56
C PHE A 9 4.58 8.31 9.04
N GLY A 10 4.73 7.03 9.38
CA GLY A 10 4.43 6.44 10.66
C GLY A 10 3.01 5.89 10.69
N GLY A 11 2.14 6.42 11.54
CA GLY A 11 0.73 6.07 11.64
C GLY A 11 0.41 4.99 12.66
N GLN A 12 -0.89 4.82 12.94
CA GLN A 12 -1.44 3.80 13.84
C GLN A 12 -1.64 2.50 13.06
N SER A 13 -0.54 1.85 12.69
CA SER A 13 -0.52 0.68 11.83
C SER A 13 0.49 -0.35 12.32
N THR A 14 0.24 -1.61 12.04
CA THR A 14 1.20 -2.70 12.22
C THR A 14 2.44 -2.54 11.33
N GLU A 15 2.35 -1.73 10.29
CA GLU A 15 3.43 -1.42 9.33
C GLU A 15 4.11 -0.07 9.60
N HIS A 16 3.94 0.49 10.81
CA HIS A 16 4.49 1.78 11.24
C HIS A 16 5.99 1.93 10.93
N ASP A 17 6.79 0.93 11.28
CA ASP A 17 8.24 0.99 11.11
C ASP A 17 8.65 0.88 9.62
N ILE A 18 7.88 0.13 8.82
CA ILE A 18 8.08 0.05 7.37
C ILE A 18 7.80 1.40 6.71
N SER A 19 6.76 2.10 7.18
CA SER A 19 6.45 3.46 6.74
C SER A 19 7.62 4.43 6.98
N ILE A 20 8.25 4.37 8.16
CA ILE A 20 9.44 5.19 8.47
C ILE A 20 10.57 4.89 7.48
N ILE A 21 10.86 3.61 7.22
CA ILE A 21 11.91 3.20 6.28
C ILE A 21 11.59 3.71 4.86
N THR A 22 10.37 3.53 4.39
CA THR A 22 9.92 4.02 3.07
C THR A 22 10.09 5.53 2.97
N ALA A 23 9.59 6.28 3.95
CA ALA A 23 9.67 7.74 3.95
C ALA A 23 11.12 8.24 3.90
N LEU A 24 11.98 7.74 4.78
CA LEU A 24 13.33 8.28 4.92
C LEU A 24 14.25 7.87 3.77
N SER A 25 14.20 6.58 3.37
CA SER A 25 15.16 6.04 2.39
C SER A 25 14.70 6.22 0.93
N SER A 26 13.39 6.09 0.68
CA SER A 26 12.87 6.02 -0.69
C SER A 26 12.12 7.27 -1.14
N VAL A 27 11.76 8.17 -0.20
CA VAL A 27 11.02 9.41 -0.52
C VAL A 27 11.84 10.65 -0.14
N ILE A 28 12.09 10.90 1.15
CA ILE A 28 12.71 12.15 1.63
C ILE A 28 14.09 12.32 1.03
N LYS A 29 14.97 11.32 1.17
CA LYS A 29 16.34 11.41 0.67
C LYS A 29 16.42 11.63 -0.85
N PRO A 30 15.71 10.89 -1.71
CA PRO A 30 15.69 11.18 -3.14
C PRO A 30 15.11 12.57 -3.47
N LEU A 31 14.01 13.01 -2.82
CA LEU A 31 13.43 14.34 -3.03
C LEU A 31 14.42 15.47 -2.67
N GLU A 32 15.15 15.35 -1.58
CA GLU A 32 16.18 16.34 -1.20
C GLU A 32 17.32 16.41 -2.21
N LEU A 33 17.71 15.25 -2.78
CA LEU A 33 18.75 15.15 -3.81
C LEU A 33 18.36 15.84 -5.11
N THR A 34 17.06 15.98 -5.43
CA THR A 34 16.60 16.77 -6.60
C THR A 34 16.97 18.25 -6.46
N LYS A 35 17.07 18.79 -5.25
CA LYS A 35 17.24 20.21 -4.92
C LYS A 35 16.12 21.12 -5.47
N GLN A 36 15.02 20.56 -5.93
CA GLN A 36 13.89 21.29 -6.53
C GLN A 36 12.82 21.68 -5.50
N TYR A 37 12.72 20.94 -4.40
CA TYR A 37 11.65 21.03 -3.41
C TYR A 37 12.15 21.44 -2.04
N ILE A 38 11.23 21.97 -1.20
CA ILE A 38 11.38 22.06 0.26
C ILE A 38 10.70 20.82 0.82
N VAL A 39 11.46 19.89 1.40
CA VAL A 39 10.92 18.62 1.92
C VAL A 39 10.66 18.75 3.41
N VAL A 40 9.41 18.57 3.82
CA VAL A 40 8.93 18.67 5.21
C VAL A 40 8.50 17.29 5.70
N PRO A 41 9.18 16.71 6.70
CA PRO A 41 8.74 15.45 7.28
C PRO A 41 7.52 15.68 8.19
N VAL A 42 6.50 14.84 8.05
CA VAL A 42 5.32 14.82 8.92
C VAL A 42 5.17 13.41 9.49
N TYR A 43 5.63 13.25 10.72
CA TYR A 43 5.57 11.99 11.43
C TYR A 43 4.28 11.87 12.22
N ILE A 44 3.56 10.78 12.04
CA ILE A 44 2.37 10.41 12.77
C ILE A 44 2.77 9.32 13.76
N ALA A 45 2.72 9.65 15.04
CA ALA A 45 3.07 8.71 16.10
C ALA A 45 2.00 7.62 16.30
N LYS A 46 2.36 6.55 17.00
CA LYS A 46 1.44 5.42 17.30
C LYS A 46 0.23 5.82 18.12
N ASP A 47 0.28 6.96 18.84
CA ASP A 47 -0.85 7.55 19.57
C ASP A 47 -1.71 8.51 18.72
N GLY A 48 -1.43 8.61 17.42
CA GLY A 48 -2.16 9.45 16.48
C GLY A 48 -1.74 10.93 16.45
N LYS A 49 -0.79 11.36 17.27
CA LYS A 49 -0.29 12.75 17.24
C LYS A 49 0.68 12.97 16.07
N TRP A 50 0.62 14.16 15.49
CA TRP A 50 1.41 14.55 14.34
C TRP A 50 2.52 15.50 14.72
N PHE A 51 3.72 15.28 14.20
CA PHE A 51 4.91 16.08 14.48
C PHE A 51 5.66 16.42 13.20
N SER A 52 6.35 17.56 13.19
CA SER A 52 7.27 17.93 12.11
C SER A 52 8.48 18.65 12.67
N ASP A 53 9.65 18.12 12.40
CA ASP A 53 10.96 18.69 12.73
C ASP A 53 11.99 18.06 11.78
N ASP A 54 13.04 18.81 11.40
CA ASP A 54 14.10 18.28 10.54
C ASP A 54 14.85 17.08 11.14
N LYS A 55 14.86 16.93 12.47
CA LYS A 55 15.41 15.76 13.17
C LYS A 55 14.72 14.46 12.74
N LEU A 56 13.44 14.53 12.35
CA LEU A 56 12.65 13.39 11.90
C LEU A 56 13.07 12.84 10.51
N LYS A 57 13.99 13.51 9.83
CA LYS A 57 14.65 13.02 8.61
C LYS A 57 15.80 12.05 8.90
N ASN A 58 16.24 11.94 10.16
CA ASN A 58 17.30 11.03 10.56
C ASN A 58 16.73 9.74 11.16
N ILE A 59 17.09 8.59 10.58
CA ILE A 59 16.65 7.27 11.05
C ILE A 59 17.03 6.99 12.51
N ASP A 60 18.11 7.59 13.01
CA ASP A 60 18.62 7.31 14.37
C ASP A 60 17.65 7.78 15.46
N ILE A 61 16.81 8.79 15.20
CA ILE A 61 15.78 9.22 16.15
C ILE A 61 14.71 8.15 16.40
N PHE A 62 14.49 7.25 15.44
CA PHE A 62 13.51 6.17 15.52
C PHE A 62 14.07 4.89 16.17
N ARG A 63 15.37 4.87 16.50
CA ARG A 63 16.00 3.73 17.18
C ARG A 63 15.86 3.86 18.69
N GLY A 64 15.43 2.80 19.35
CA GLY A 64 15.26 2.76 20.80
C GLY A 64 14.17 3.71 21.29
N ARG A 65 14.45 4.51 22.32
CA ARG A 65 13.48 5.41 22.97
C ARG A 65 13.58 6.89 22.55
N ALA A 66 14.46 7.24 21.63
CA ALA A 66 14.70 8.65 21.28
C ALA A 66 13.47 9.31 20.66
N ILE A 67 12.68 8.57 19.89
CA ILE A 67 11.41 9.08 19.33
C ILE A 67 10.37 9.34 20.41
N ASP A 68 10.29 8.50 21.45
CA ASP A 68 9.35 8.69 22.56
C ASP A 68 9.70 9.97 23.35
N GLU A 69 11.01 10.21 23.60
CA GLU A 69 11.50 11.41 24.25
C GLU A 69 11.24 12.67 23.40
N PHE A 70 11.44 12.56 22.08
CA PHE A 70 11.09 13.63 21.15
C PHE A 70 9.61 13.98 21.23
N CYS A 71 8.72 13.00 21.12
CA CYS A 71 7.26 13.19 21.14
C CYS A 71 6.76 13.77 22.48
N LYS A 72 7.39 13.43 23.61
CA LYS A 72 7.05 14.02 24.92
C LYS A 72 7.39 15.51 25.02
N ASN A 73 8.47 15.93 24.39
CA ASN A 73 8.99 17.30 24.49
C ASN A 73 8.50 18.20 23.35
N ALA A 74 8.17 17.64 22.19
CA ALA A 74 7.66 18.36 21.05
C ALA A 74 6.16 18.65 21.19
N LYS A 75 5.71 19.75 20.60
CA LYS A 75 4.30 20.08 20.51
C LYS A 75 3.72 19.48 19.23
N PRO A 76 2.58 18.78 19.30
CA PRO A 76 1.90 18.29 18.11
C PRO A 76 1.51 19.42 17.15
N LEU A 77 1.42 19.07 15.87
CA LEU A 77 0.91 19.95 14.83
C LEU A 77 -0.60 20.09 14.92
N ALA A 78 -1.12 21.26 14.52
CA ALA A 78 -2.49 21.42 14.09
C ALA A 78 -2.54 21.57 12.56
N LEU A 79 -3.53 20.94 11.92
CA LEU A 79 -3.83 21.12 10.51
C LEU A 79 -4.81 22.28 10.35
N VAL A 80 -4.53 23.17 9.42
CA VAL A 80 -5.42 24.29 9.06
C VAL A 80 -5.76 24.19 7.59
N PHE A 81 -7.05 24.23 7.29
CA PHE A 81 -7.59 24.20 5.95
C PHE A 81 -8.17 25.57 5.62
N ASP A 82 -7.52 26.27 4.71
CA ASP A 82 -7.83 27.64 4.31
C ASP A 82 -7.85 27.79 2.77
N GLY A 83 -8.39 26.79 2.08
CA GLY A 83 -8.31 26.63 0.63
C GLY A 83 -7.04 25.88 0.19
N GLY A 84 -6.30 25.34 1.14
CA GLY A 84 -5.11 24.51 1.02
C GLY A 84 -4.85 23.80 2.32
N MET A 85 -3.62 23.30 2.53
CA MET A 85 -3.19 22.68 3.79
C MET A 85 -2.03 23.45 4.39
N THR A 86 -2.18 23.85 5.63
CA THR A 86 -1.14 24.51 6.43
C THR A 86 -0.87 23.72 7.71
N LEU A 87 0.41 23.41 7.96
CA LEU A 87 0.86 22.80 9.22
C LEU A 87 1.18 23.92 10.19
N ARG A 88 0.41 24.00 11.27
CA ARG A 88 0.59 24.98 12.35
C ARG A 88 1.31 24.34 13.52
N ARG A 89 2.48 24.91 13.87
CA ARG A 89 3.23 24.54 15.06
C ARG A 89 2.82 25.42 16.24
N ALA A 90 2.52 24.83 17.38
CA ALA A 90 2.21 25.61 18.58
C ALA A 90 3.44 26.38 19.09
N GLY A 91 3.27 27.70 19.32
CA GLY A 91 4.30 28.61 19.89
C GLY A 91 4.43 29.91 19.12
N LEU A 92 4.65 31.03 19.84
CA LEU A 92 4.69 32.40 19.28
C LEU A 92 5.79 32.66 18.24
N LYS A 93 6.83 31.82 18.18
CA LYS A 93 7.98 31.98 17.25
C LYS A 93 7.95 30.99 16.08
N ASN A 94 7.01 30.05 16.06
CA ASN A 94 6.93 29.04 15.03
C ASN A 94 6.13 29.56 13.82
N LYS A 95 6.72 29.46 12.63
CA LYS A 95 6.03 29.81 11.39
C LYS A 95 5.15 28.64 10.95
N ASP A 96 3.96 28.95 10.49
CA ASP A 96 3.10 28.03 9.76
C ASP A 96 3.82 27.58 8.47
N ILE A 97 3.58 26.33 8.05
CA ILE A 97 4.18 25.75 6.83
C ILE A 97 3.03 25.45 5.89
N HIS A 98 2.95 26.19 4.80
CA HIS A 98 2.02 25.89 3.72
C HIS A 98 2.53 24.72 2.87
N ILE A 99 1.64 23.79 2.54
CA ILE A 99 1.95 22.57 1.79
C ILE A 99 1.41 22.69 0.39
N ASP A 100 2.30 22.58 -0.59
CA ASP A 100 1.94 22.57 -2.01
C ASP A 100 1.57 21.17 -2.50
N ILE A 101 2.24 20.13 -2.00
CA ILE A 101 2.04 18.73 -2.41
C ILE A 101 2.18 17.82 -1.19
N ALA A 102 1.26 16.85 -1.05
CA ALA A 102 1.36 15.79 -0.06
C ALA A 102 2.00 14.53 -0.67
N PHE A 103 2.95 13.92 0.04
CA PHE A 103 3.52 12.63 -0.31
C PHE A 103 3.23 11.64 0.82
N PRO A 104 2.16 10.82 0.73
CA PRO A 104 1.92 9.76 1.70
C PRO A 104 2.97 8.66 1.52
N ALA A 105 3.61 8.27 2.61
CA ALA A 105 4.55 7.15 2.69
C ALA A 105 4.15 6.22 3.84
N MET A 106 2.86 6.23 4.19
CA MET A 106 2.27 5.36 5.19
C MET A 106 1.87 4.02 4.57
N HIS A 107 1.89 2.98 5.40
CA HIS A 107 1.45 1.64 5.02
C HIS A 107 0.37 1.14 5.96
N GLY A 108 -0.56 0.32 5.42
CA GLY A 108 -1.68 -0.25 6.13
C GLY A 108 -2.79 0.76 6.47
N PRO A 109 -3.57 0.51 7.55
CA PRO A 109 -4.69 1.33 7.95
C PRO A 109 -4.35 2.81 8.09
N TYR A 110 -5.30 3.68 7.73
CA TYR A 110 -5.19 5.16 7.66
C TYR A 110 -4.19 5.69 6.63
N GLY A 111 -3.30 4.85 6.10
CA GLY A 111 -2.29 5.22 5.12
C GLY A 111 -2.64 4.82 3.69
N GLU A 112 -3.19 3.61 3.51
CA GLU A 112 -3.49 3.03 2.20
C GLU A 112 -5.00 2.81 1.97
N ASP A 113 -5.83 2.99 3.00
CA ASP A 113 -7.27 2.75 2.99
C ASP A 113 -8.12 3.94 2.49
N GLY A 114 -7.50 4.97 1.95
CA GLY A 114 -8.16 6.16 1.46
C GLY A 114 -8.37 7.26 2.50
N SER A 115 -8.19 7.00 3.81
CA SER A 115 -8.43 7.99 4.87
C SER A 115 -7.56 9.24 4.70
N LEU A 116 -6.25 9.06 4.53
CA LEU A 116 -5.32 10.18 4.34
C LEU A 116 -5.55 10.89 2.99
N MET A 117 -5.89 10.14 1.93
CA MET A 117 -6.22 10.69 0.62
C MET A 117 -7.48 11.54 0.66
N GLY A 118 -8.50 11.12 1.43
CA GLY A 118 -9.71 11.90 1.68
C GLY A 118 -9.40 13.24 2.36
N LEU A 119 -8.47 13.25 3.32
CA LEU A 119 -8.00 14.48 3.97
C LEU A 119 -7.35 15.43 2.96
N PHE A 120 -6.49 14.94 2.07
CA PHE A 120 -5.83 15.76 1.06
C PHE A 120 -6.82 16.31 0.01
N ARG A 121 -7.83 15.52 -0.36
CA ARG A 121 -8.92 15.99 -1.23
C ARG A 121 -9.70 17.12 -0.59
N MET A 122 -10.09 17.00 0.68
CA MET A 122 -10.78 18.07 1.41
C MET A 122 -9.92 19.32 1.58
N ALA A 123 -8.60 19.14 1.71
CA ALA A 123 -7.63 20.21 1.75
C ALA A 123 -7.36 20.85 0.38
N ASN A 124 -7.90 20.29 -0.70
CA ASN A 124 -7.69 20.76 -2.08
C ASN A 124 -6.21 20.91 -2.45
N ILE A 125 -5.40 19.90 -2.13
CA ILE A 125 -3.97 19.85 -2.49
C ILE A 125 -3.65 18.61 -3.34
N PRO A 126 -2.70 18.69 -4.29
CA PRO A 126 -2.19 17.52 -4.99
C PRO A 126 -1.50 16.57 -4.04
N PHE A 127 -1.63 15.27 -4.28
CA PHE A 127 -0.96 14.23 -3.50
C PHE A 127 -0.51 13.05 -4.36
N VAL A 128 0.59 12.42 -3.96
CA VAL A 128 1.19 11.27 -4.65
C VAL A 128 0.41 9.99 -4.32
N GLY A 129 0.34 9.08 -5.30
CA GLY A 129 -0.31 7.78 -5.17
C GLY A 129 -1.76 7.78 -5.67
N SER A 130 -2.45 6.69 -5.44
CA SER A 130 -3.83 6.48 -5.88
C SER A 130 -4.83 7.37 -5.14
N ASP A 131 -5.94 7.70 -5.79
CA ASP A 131 -7.02 8.47 -5.15
C ASP A 131 -7.77 7.61 -4.10
N MET A 132 -8.59 8.26 -3.30
CA MET A 132 -9.34 7.68 -2.19
C MET A 132 -10.12 6.42 -2.62
N SER A 133 -10.87 6.47 -3.73
CA SER A 133 -11.68 5.34 -4.20
C SER A 133 -10.84 4.12 -4.53
N ALA A 134 -9.76 4.30 -5.27
CA ALA A 134 -8.84 3.22 -5.60
C ALA A 134 -8.15 2.65 -4.37
N SER A 135 -7.76 3.50 -3.43
CA SER A 135 -7.13 3.10 -2.16
C SER A 135 -8.07 2.25 -1.29
N VAL A 136 -9.35 2.65 -1.17
CA VAL A 136 -10.39 1.86 -0.47
C VAL A 136 -10.55 0.48 -1.11
N ILE A 137 -10.68 0.41 -2.44
CA ILE A 137 -10.83 -0.86 -3.16
C ILE A 137 -9.57 -1.72 -3.00
N ALA A 138 -8.39 -1.13 -3.17
CA ALA A 138 -7.12 -1.84 -3.09
C ALA A 138 -6.86 -2.46 -1.70
N MET A 139 -7.27 -1.76 -0.63
CA MET A 139 -7.06 -2.23 0.74
C MET A 139 -7.99 -3.37 1.14
N ASP A 140 -9.20 -3.45 0.56
CA ASP A 140 -10.16 -4.51 0.81
C ASP A 140 -10.01 -5.64 -0.22
N LYS A 141 -9.44 -6.78 0.19
CA LYS A 141 -9.20 -7.95 -0.70
C LYS A 141 -10.47 -8.48 -1.35
N VAL A 142 -11.62 -8.35 -0.68
CA VAL A 142 -12.92 -8.78 -1.23
C VAL A 142 -13.35 -7.83 -2.33
N LEU A 143 -13.35 -6.52 -2.06
CA LEU A 143 -13.73 -5.51 -3.06
C LEU A 143 -12.78 -5.54 -4.26
N ALA A 144 -11.48 -5.62 -4.05
CA ALA A 144 -10.50 -5.70 -5.13
C ALA A 144 -10.76 -6.91 -6.05
N LYS A 145 -11.04 -8.10 -5.47
CA LYS A 145 -11.36 -9.29 -6.25
C LYS A 145 -12.72 -9.20 -6.96
N GLN A 146 -13.73 -8.61 -6.32
CA GLN A 146 -15.04 -8.38 -6.95
C GLN A 146 -14.92 -7.42 -8.15
N VAL A 147 -14.16 -6.34 -8.00
CA VAL A 147 -13.86 -5.41 -9.09
C VAL A 147 -13.09 -6.11 -10.21
N ALA A 148 -12.08 -6.91 -9.88
CA ALA A 148 -11.34 -7.70 -10.87
C ALA A 148 -12.27 -8.63 -11.64
N GLN A 149 -13.11 -9.41 -10.95
CA GLN A 149 -14.07 -10.34 -11.57
C GLN A 149 -15.08 -9.62 -12.47
N SER A 150 -15.61 -8.47 -12.05
CA SER A 150 -16.53 -7.68 -12.87
C SER A 150 -15.91 -7.15 -14.16
N ASN A 151 -14.57 -7.08 -14.20
CA ASN A 151 -13.80 -6.71 -15.40
C ASN A 151 -13.22 -7.92 -16.15
N GLY A 152 -13.66 -9.15 -15.85
CA GLY A 152 -13.20 -10.37 -16.51
C GLY A 152 -11.79 -10.81 -16.14
N ILE A 153 -11.20 -10.25 -15.08
CA ILE A 153 -9.86 -10.59 -14.61
C ILE A 153 -9.96 -11.85 -13.71
N PRO A 154 -9.18 -12.89 -13.98
CA PRO A 154 -9.21 -14.11 -13.17
C PRO A 154 -8.78 -13.86 -11.74
N THR A 155 -9.50 -14.43 -10.77
CA THR A 155 -9.16 -14.47 -9.35
C THR A 155 -9.28 -15.90 -8.82
N SER A 156 -8.58 -16.23 -7.72
CA SER A 156 -8.88 -17.45 -6.96
C SER A 156 -10.36 -17.43 -6.53
N LYS A 157 -10.99 -18.62 -6.41
CA LYS A 157 -12.31 -18.70 -5.81
C LYS A 157 -12.25 -18.29 -4.36
N PHE A 158 -13.26 -17.57 -3.88
CA PHE A 158 -13.30 -17.12 -2.49
C PHE A 158 -14.73 -17.06 -1.95
N VAL A 159 -14.81 -17.12 -0.63
CA VAL A 159 -15.99 -16.84 0.19
C VAL A 159 -15.59 -15.78 1.20
N PHE A 160 -16.48 -14.91 1.56
CA PHE A 160 -16.25 -13.91 2.61
C PHE A 160 -17.46 -13.79 3.53
N PHE A 161 -17.21 -13.36 4.76
CA PHE A 161 -18.22 -13.15 5.79
C PHE A 161 -17.66 -12.21 6.85
N SER A 162 -18.55 -11.65 7.66
CA SER A 162 -18.17 -10.85 8.82
C SER A 162 -17.87 -11.73 10.04
N LYS A 163 -17.08 -11.20 10.97
CA LYS A 163 -16.88 -11.81 12.29
C LYS A 163 -18.22 -12.07 13.00
N THR A 164 -19.15 -11.13 12.90
CA THR A 164 -20.49 -11.25 13.51
C THR A 164 -21.29 -12.42 12.93
N GLU A 165 -21.25 -12.64 11.61
CA GLU A 165 -21.91 -13.80 10.98
C GLU A 165 -21.29 -15.12 11.46
N PHE A 166 -19.96 -15.18 11.55
CA PHE A 166 -19.29 -16.38 12.06
C PHE A 166 -19.59 -16.65 13.52
N GLU A 167 -19.65 -15.62 14.37
CA GLU A 167 -20.00 -15.76 15.79
C GLU A 167 -21.48 -16.18 15.98
N ALA A 168 -22.38 -15.77 15.07
CA ALA A 168 -23.80 -16.12 15.11
C ALA A 168 -24.07 -17.57 14.72
N ASP A 169 -23.40 -18.09 13.68
CA ASP A 169 -23.59 -19.47 13.21
C ASP A 169 -22.31 -20.01 12.55
N ARG A 170 -21.44 -20.58 13.38
CA ARG A 170 -20.15 -21.16 12.95
C ARG A 170 -20.34 -22.31 11.97
N ASP A 171 -21.32 -23.17 12.23
CA ASP A 171 -21.53 -24.38 11.43
C ASP A 171 -22.02 -24.02 10.03
N ALA A 172 -22.91 -23.04 9.91
CA ALA A 172 -23.35 -22.53 8.61
C ALA A 172 -22.20 -21.93 7.78
N ILE A 173 -21.31 -21.15 8.40
CA ILE A 173 -20.13 -20.59 7.72
C ILE A 173 -19.17 -21.69 7.26
N ILE A 174 -18.87 -22.67 8.09
CA ILE A 174 -18.01 -23.81 7.73
C ILE A 174 -18.62 -24.61 6.60
N ALA A 175 -19.93 -24.89 6.64
CA ALA A 175 -20.66 -25.55 5.57
C ALA A 175 -20.62 -24.75 4.25
N GLN A 176 -20.80 -23.43 4.32
CA GLN A 176 -20.71 -22.54 3.17
C GLN A 176 -19.32 -22.59 2.53
N VAL A 177 -18.26 -22.48 3.31
CA VAL A 177 -16.86 -22.54 2.82
C VAL A 177 -16.61 -23.89 2.15
N SER A 178 -16.99 -24.99 2.82
CA SER A 178 -16.76 -26.37 2.33
C SER A 178 -17.53 -26.69 1.06
N ALA A 179 -18.72 -26.10 0.88
CA ALA A 179 -19.53 -26.26 -0.34
C ALA A 179 -18.96 -25.54 -1.56
N HIS A 180 -18.24 -24.42 -1.36
CA HIS A 180 -17.79 -23.55 -2.45
C HIS A 180 -16.30 -23.68 -2.78
N LEU A 181 -15.46 -24.06 -1.80
CA LEU A 181 -14.01 -24.06 -1.94
C LEU A 181 -13.41 -25.44 -1.68
N LYS A 182 -12.41 -25.79 -2.49
CA LYS A 182 -11.60 -27.00 -2.28
C LYS A 182 -10.41 -26.71 -1.37
N SER A 183 -10.01 -27.70 -0.59
CA SER A 183 -8.75 -27.67 0.18
C SER A 183 -7.53 -27.92 -0.74
N PRO A 184 -6.35 -27.34 -0.43
CA PRO A 184 -6.11 -26.42 0.68
C PRO A 184 -6.69 -25.01 0.44
N GLN A 185 -6.89 -24.25 1.52
CA GLN A 185 -7.46 -22.89 1.50
C GLN A 185 -6.55 -21.93 2.26
N PHE A 186 -6.71 -20.63 2.00
CA PHE A 186 -6.10 -19.54 2.76
C PHE A 186 -7.19 -18.70 3.42
N VAL A 187 -7.09 -18.56 4.74
CA VAL A 187 -7.94 -17.68 5.54
C VAL A 187 -7.19 -16.41 5.82
N LYS A 188 -7.81 -15.24 5.55
CA LYS A 188 -7.15 -13.94 5.62
C LYS A 188 -8.08 -12.87 6.20
N PRO A 189 -7.55 -11.92 6.99
CA PRO A 189 -8.22 -10.63 7.19
C PRO A 189 -8.36 -9.90 5.85
N ALA A 190 -9.49 -9.23 5.61
CA ALA A 190 -9.73 -8.56 4.32
C ALA A 190 -8.89 -7.28 4.15
N HIS A 191 -8.65 -6.52 5.24
CA HIS A 191 -8.07 -5.18 5.22
C HIS A 191 -6.62 -5.09 5.71
N LEU A 192 -5.92 -6.23 5.87
CA LEU A 192 -4.52 -6.22 6.32
C LEU A 192 -3.53 -6.64 5.23
N GLY A 193 -2.37 -6.01 5.27
CA GLY A 193 -1.20 -6.34 4.47
C GLY A 193 -0.19 -7.25 5.17
N SER A 194 1.01 -7.40 4.59
CA SER A 194 2.19 -8.05 5.19
C SER A 194 1.97 -9.48 5.69
N SER A 195 0.97 -10.20 5.17
CA SER A 195 0.59 -11.58 5.56
C SER A 195 0.23 -11.75 7.05
N ILE A 196 -0.15 -10.66 7.75
CA ILE A 196 -0.58 -10.71 9.14
C ILE A 196 -1.97 -11.39 9.21
N GLY A 197 -2.12 -12.37 10.12
CA GLY A 197 -3.38 -13.09 10.32
C GLY A 197 -3.73 -14.09 9.20
N ILE A 198 -2.84 -14.35 8.23
CA ILE A 198 -3.07 -15.31 7.15
C ILE A 198 -2.71 -16.73 7.65
N SER A 199 -3.61 -17.68 7.42
CA SER A 199 -3.42 -19.09 7.71
C SER A 199 -3.74 -19.95 6.50
N LYS A 200 -2.88 -20.95 6.19
CA LYS A 200 -3.17 -22.01 5.24
C LYS A 200 -3.84 -23.15 5.99
N VAL A 201 -4.94 -23.68 5.47
CA VAL A 201 -5.72 -24.76 6.08
C VAL A 201 -5.96 -25.87 5.07
N ASN A 202 -5.93 -27.10 5.56
CA ASN A 202 -6.07 -28.32 4.73
C ASN A 202 -7.34 -29.10 5.04
N ASN A 203 -8.02 -28.80 6.15
CA ASN A 203 -9.21 -29.50 6.63
C ASN A 203 -10.11 -28.55 7.44
N SER A 204 -11.32 -29.02 7.78
CA SER A 204 -12.32 -28.22 8.50
C SER A 204 -11.92 -27.91 9.94
N ASP A 205 -11.11 -28.77 10.60
CA ASP A 205 -10.71 -28.55 12.00
C ASP A 205 -9.72 -27.38 12.10
N GLU A 206 -8.83 -27.24 11.09
CA GLU A 206 -7.90 -26.11 11.00
C GLU A 206 -8.64 -24.81 10.64
N LEU A 207 -9.76 -24.90 9.90
CA LEU A 207 -10.49 -23.75 9.38
C LEU A 207 -11.05 -22.88 10.51
N VAL A 208 -11.64 -23.46 11.54
CA VAL A 208 -12.20 -22.72 12.68
C VAL A 208 -11.12 -21.87 13.36
N ASN A 209 -9.98 -22.47 13.72
CA ASN A 209 -8.89 -21.75 14.35
C ASN A 209 -8.33 -20.64 13.46
N ALA A 210 -8.22 -20.90 12.14
CA ALA A 210 -7.73 -19.92 11.19
C ALA A 210 -8.67 -18.72 11.07
N ILE A 211 -9.99 -18.94 11.09
CA ILE A 211 -11.00 -17.86 11.09
C ILE A 211 -10.89 -17.04 12.38
N GLU A 212 -10.76 -17.70 13.54
CA GLU A 212 -10.61 -16.98 14.83
C GLU A 212 -9.34 -16.12 14.86
N VAL A 213 -8.22 -16.60 14.27
CA VAL A 213 -7.00 -15.81 14.12
C VAL A 213 -7.23 -14.60 13.20
N ALA A 214 -7.87 -14.77 12.06
CA ALA A 214 -8.17 -13.67 11.14
C ALA A 214 -9.13 -12.65 11.79
N ALA A 215 -10.17 -13.13 12.49
CA ALA A 215 -11.16 -12.33 13.21
C ALA A 215 -10.62 -11.57 14.43
N TYR A 216 -9.42 -11.90 14.90
CA TYR A 216 -8.72 -11.09 15.90
C TYR A 216 -8.22 -9.76 15.33
N TYR A 217 -7.90 -9.73 14.04
CA TYR A 217 -7.30 -8.58 13.36
C TYR A 217 -8.30 -7.77 12.53
N ASP A 218 -9.43 -8.36 12.11
CA ASP A 218 -10.38 -7.72 11.19
C ASP A 218 -11.81 -8.22 11.46
N ASP A 219 -12.78 -7.39 11.16
CA ASP A 219 -14.19 -7.74 11.22
C ASP A 219 -14.71 -8.43 9.95
N LYS A 220 -13.91 -8.41 8.86
CA LYS A 220 -14.22 -9.03 7.57
C LYS A 220 -13.16 -10.07 7.22
N ILE A 221 -13.60 -11.29 7.01
CA ILE A 221 -12.73 -12.43 6.73
C ILE A 221 -12.97 -12.91 5.30
N ILE A 222 -11.90 -13.23 4.58
CA ILE A 222 -11.93 -13.88 3.29
C ILE A 222 -11.26 -15.25 3.38
N VAL A 223 -11.90 -16.26 2.78
CA VAL A 223 -11.33 -17.61 2.60
C VAL A 223 -11.19 -17.85 1.10
N GLU A 224 -10.00 -18.23 0.67
CA GLU A 224 -9.66 -18.43 -0.74
C GLU A 224 -9.19 -19.86 -1.01
N GLU A 225 -9.61 -20.42 -2.16
CA GLU A 225 -9.04 -21.68 -2.66
C GLU A 225 -7.58 -21.46 -3.07
N ALA A 226 -6.69 -22.34 -2.63
CA ALA A 226 -5.29 -22.24 -2.98
C ALA A 226 -5.03 -22.56 -4.45
N VAL A 227 -4.27 -21.69 -5.13
CA VAL A 227 -3.82 -21.93 -6.49
C VAL A 227 -2.82 -23.08 -6.50
N GLN A 228 -3.04 -24.03 -7.40
CA GLN A 228 -2.17 -25.20 -7.56
C GLN A 228 -0.96 -24.89 -8.43
N ASN A 229 0.13 -25.66 -8.32
CA ASN A 229 1.37 -25.48 -9.09
C ASN A 229 1.86 -24.01 -9.12
N LEU A 230 1.78 -23.38 -7.95
CA LEU A 230 1.88 -21.93 -7.75
C LEU A 230 3.27 -21.37 -8.04
N ILE A 231 3.31 -20.32 -8.84
CA ILE A 231 4.36 -19.30 -8.82
C ILE A 231 3.71 -17.97 -8.43
N GLU A 232 4.26 -17.32 -7.41
CA GLU A 232 3.88 -15.94 -7.05
C GLU A 232 4.77 -14.96 -7.81
N VAL A 233 4.18 -13.92 -8.38
CA VAL A 233 4.93 -12.82 -9.00
C VAL A 233 4.33 -11.48 -8.64
N THR A 234 5.14 -10.45 -8.70
CA THR A 234 4.72 -9.07 -8.44
C THR A 234 5.17 -8.15 -9.56
N LEU A 235 4.39 -7.11 -9.83
CA LEU A 235 4.71 -6.11 -10.85
C LEU A 235 4.42 -4.70 -10.34
N PRO A 236 5.43 -3.83 -10.20
CA PRO A 236 5.21 -2.40 -9.98
C PRO A 236 4.74 -1.74 -11.28
N ILE A 237 3.72 -0.88 -11.13
CA ILE A 237 3.15 -0.08 -12.22
C ILE A 237 3.08 1.38 -11.76
N MET A 238 3.40 2.30 -12.66
CA MET A 238 3.34 3.74 -12.41
C MET A 238 2.61 4.45 -13.56
N GLY A 239 1.82 5.45 -13.24
CA GLY A 239 1.16 6.30 -14.22
C GLY A 239 -0.30 6.60 -13.86
N ASN A 240 -0.88 7.53 -14.62
CA ASN A 240 -2.31 7.84 -14.60
C ASN A 240 -2.97 7.26 -15.88
N ASP A 241 -3.17 8.06 -16.91
CA ASP A 241 -3.72 7.58 -18.19
C ASP A 241 -2.70 6.73 -18.98
N GLN A 242 -1.43 7.15 -18.98
CA GLN A 242 -0.32 6.41 -19.59
C GLN A 242 0.44 5.65 -18.50
N LEU A 243 0.57 4.34 -18.68
CA LEU A 243 1.20 3.47 -17.70
C LEU A 243 2.63 3.11 -18.11
N GLN A 244 3.52 3.08 -17.12
CA GLN A 244 4.85 2.50 -17.21
C GLN A 244 4.88 1.27 -16.30
N LEU A 245 5.13 0.11 -16.89
CA LEU A 245 5.32 -1.14 -16.19
C LEU A 245 6.80 -1.34 -15.91
N ALA A 246 7.13 -1.76 -14.69
CA ALA A 246 8.50 -2.16 -14.34
C ALA A 246 8.74 -3.63 -14.77
N LEU A 247 9.49 -4.40 -14.01
CA LEU A 247 9.79 -5.79 -14.34
C LEU A 247 8.96 -6.75 -13.49
N VAL A 248 8.48 -7.83 -14.08
CA VAL A 248 7.88 -8.92 -13.30
C VAL A 248 8.94 -9.50 -12.39
N GLU A 249 8.68 -9.55 -11.10
CA GLU A 249 9.57 -10.05 -10.06
C GLU A 249 8.96 -11.30 -9.42
N ARG A 250 9.77 -12.33 -9.23
CA ARG A 250 9.40 -13.53 -8.49
C ARG A 250 10.09 -13.51 -7.13
N PRO A 251 9.36 -13.29 -6.03
CA PRO A 251 9.91 -13.47 -4.69
C PRO A 251 10.32 -14.94 -4.49
N LEU A 252 11.54 -15.19 -4.02
CA LEU A 252 12.01 -16.55 -3.71
C LEU A 252 11.86 -16.78 -2.22
N SER A 253 10.81 -17.50 -1.82
CA SER A 253 10.67 -18.01 -0.46
C SER A 253 11.63 -19.20 -0.26
N GLY A 254 12.34 -19.23 0.86
CA GLY A 254 13.21 -20.35 1.21
C GLY A 254 12.43 -21.62 1.58
N GLY A 255 12.16 -22.50 0.61
CA GLY A 255 11.43 -23.77 0.78
C GLY A 255 9.91 -23.59 0.85
N ASP A 256 9.19 -24.69 1.21
CA ASP A 256 7.71 -24.77 1.29
C ASP A 256 7.03 -23.80 2.29
N LYS A 257 7.74 -22.76 2.73
CA LYS A 257 7.19 -21.75 3.64
C LYS A 257 6.56 -20.63 2.84
N PHE A 258 5.28 -20.39 3.12
CA PHE A 258 4.54 -19.19 2.72
C PHE A 258 5.38 -17.93 2.99
N PHE A 259 5.35 -16.95 2.08
CA PHE A 259 6.11 -15.70 2.18
C PHE A 259 5.50 -14.80 3.29
N ASP A 260 5.80 -15.16 4.55
CA ASP A 260 5.28 -14.50 5.75
C ASP A 260 5.99 -13.15 6.05
N PHE A 261 5.47 -12.44 7.05
CA PHE A 261 6.00 -11.16 7.53
C PHE A 261 7.48 -11.25 7.92
N ASN A 262 7.91 -12.34 8.59
CA ASN A 262 9.29 -12.52 9.00
C ASN A 262 10.21 -12.70 7.80
N THR A 263 9.75 -13.40 6.77
CA THR A 263 10.47 -13.58 5.52
C THR A 263 10.56 -12.26 4.73
N LYS A 264 9.48 -11.46 4.73
CA LYS A 264 9.44 -10.16 4.05
C LYS A 264 10.38 -9.12 4.69
N TYR A 265 10.49 -9.09 6.02
CA TYR A 265 11.11 -7.95 6.72
C TYR A 265 12.22 -8.33 7.71
N MET A 266 12.26 -9.54 8.27
CA MET A 266 13.18 -9.91 9.35
C MET A 266 14.41 -10.71 8.90
N ASN A 267 14.40 -11.41 7.77
CA ASN A 267 15.48 -12.29 7.34
C ASN A 267 16.68 -11.60 6.65
N GLY A 268 16.73 -10.25 6.64
CA GLY A 268 17.84 -9.48 6.07
C GLY A 268 19.19 -9.57 6.82
N GLY A 269 19.34 -10.46 7.82
CA GLY A 269 20.44 -10.41 8.79
C GLY A 269 21.42 -11.58 8.86
N LYS A 270 21.28 -12.68 8.12
CA LYS A 270 22.26 -13.79 8.19
C LYS A 270 23.14 -13.88 6.92
N LYS A 271 24.42 -13.60 7.13
CA LYS A 271 25.52 -13.74 6.15
C LYS A 271 25.71 -15.20 5.75
N THR A 272 25.53 -15.51 4.47
CA THR A 272 26.32 -16.52 3.76
C THR A 272 26.88 -15.85 2.52
N GLY A 273 28.19 -15.95 2.32
CA GLY A 273 29.06 -15.15 1.45
C GLY A 273 28.53 -14.96 0.02
N GLY A 274 28.33 -13.71 -0.34
CA GLY A 274 27.97 -13.23 -1.67
C GLY A 274 27.48 -11.80 -1.57
N ALA A 275 27.82 -10.94 -2.50
CA ALA A 275 27.69 -9.47 -2.53
C ALA A 275 26.54 -8.87 -1.70
N LYS A 276 26.87 -7.82 -0.94
CA LYS A 276 25.92 -6.99 -0.17
C LYS A 276 24.77 -6.50 -1.06
N GLN A 277 23.61 -7.12 -0.98
CA GLN A 277 22.34 -6.54 -1.40
C GLN A 277 21.64 -6.00 -0.14
N THR A 278 21.57 -4.68 -0.05
CA THR A 278 20.88 -3.94 0.99
C THR A 278 19.45 -3.66 0.53
N GLY A 279 18.48 -4.43 1.02
CA GLY A 279 17.06 -4.23 0.78
C GLY A 279 16.25 -5.27 1.55
N ALA A 280 15.01 -4.94 1.93
CA ALA A 280 14.10 -5.80 2.69
C ALA A 280 13.69 -7.10 1.97
N GLN A 281 14.23 -7.35 0.77
CA GLN A 281 13.95 -8.54 -0.05
C GLN A 281 15.27 -9.20 -0.45
N GLY A 282 15.75 -10.08 0.41
CA GLY A 282 17.06 -10.72 0.24
C GLY A 282 17.18 -11.72 -0.92
N TYR A 283 16.06 -12.20 -1.49
CA TYR A 283 16.07 -13.20 -2.57
C TYR A 283 14.85 -13.02 -3.47
N SER A 284 15.07 -12.45 -4.64
CA SER A 284 14.08 -12.42 -5.70
C SER A 284 14.75 -12.66 -7.07
N GLU A 285 13.99 -13.22 -7.99
CA GLU A 285 14.38 -13.37 -9.39
C GLU A 285 13.79 -12.17 -10.14
N LEU A 286 14.68 -11.29 -10.65
CA LEU A 286 14.31 -10.02 -11.27
C LEU A 286 15.16 -9.78 -12.55
N PRO A 287 14.60 -9.82 -13.77
CA PRO A 287 13.21 -10.22 -14.06
C PRO A 287 12.94 -11.70 -13.76
N ALA A 288 11.67 -12.03 -13.47
CA ALA A 288 11.24 -13.40 -13.25
C ALA A 288 11.48 -14.27 -14.49
N LYS A 289 12.07 -15.45 -14.32
CA LYS A 289 12.28 -16.42 -15.39
C LYS A 289 11.00 -17.24 -15.61
N LEU A 290 10.11 -16.71 -16.39
CA LEU A 290 8.87 -17.35 -16.84
C LEU A 290 8.96 -17.66 -18.33
N PRO A 291 8.20 -18.64 -18.84
CA PRO A 291 7.90 -18.74 -20.27
C PRO A 291 7.32 -17.41 -20.79
N ASP A 292 7.69 -17.00 -22.01
CA ASP A 292 7.32 -15.69 -22.57
C ASP A 292 5.81 -15.45 -22.53
N ASP A 293 5.00 -16.46 -22.84
CA ASP A 293 3.55 -16.38 -22.84
C ASP A 293 2.96 -16.14 -21.42
N LEU A 294 3.59 -16.68 -20.38
CA LEU A 294 3.19 -16.43 -18.99
C LEU A 294 3.66 -15.06 -18.49
N TYR A 295 4.85 -14.64 -18.95
CA TYR A 295 5.35 -13.30 -18.64
C TYR A 295 4.42 -12.23 -19.22
N ASP A 296 4.05 -12.35 -20.50
CA ASP A 296 3.14 -11.43 -21.18
C ASP A 296 1.73 -11.44 -20.56
N LYS A 297 1.21 -12.62 -20.19
CA LYS A 297 -0.05 -12.72 -19.46
C LYS A 297 0.01 -12.02 -18.10
N ALA A 298 1.13 -12.15 -17.36
CA ALA A 298 1.32 -11.48 -16.09
C ALA A 298 1.31 -9.95 -16.25
N LEU A 299 2.00 -9.41 -17.27
CA LEU A 299 1.94 -7.99 -17.60
C LEU A 299 0.51 -7.54 -17.88
N HIS A 300 -0.22 -8.28 -18.74
CA HIS A 300 -1.58 -7.93 -19.13
C HIS A 300 -2.56 -7.95 -17.93
N VAL A 301 -2.53 -9.02 -17.11
CA VAL A 301 -3.42 -9.14 -15.93
C VAL A 301 -3.11 -8.06 -14.91
N ALA A 302 -1.83 -7.72 -14.70
CA ALA A 302 -1.43 -6.67 -13.78
C ALA A 302 -1.90 -5.29 -14.26
N GLU A 303 -1.69 -4.95 -15.54
CA GLU A 303 -2.16 -3.69 -16.12
C GLU A 303 -3.69 -3.59 -16.06
N ALA A 304 -4.40 -4.65 -16.45
CA ALA A 304 -5.87 -4.70 -16.38
C ALA A 304 -6.37 -4.49 -14.95
N SER A 305 -5.72 -5.12 -13.96
CA SER A 305 -6.07 -4.97 -12.54
C SER A 305 -5.83 -3.55 -12.03
N TYR A 306 -4.70 -2.94 -12.39
CA TYR A 306 -4.39 -1.55 -12.04
C TYR A 306 -5.47 -0.59 -12.55
N ARG A 307 -5.87 -0.75 -13.82
CA ARG A 307 -6.92 0.07 -14.44
C ARG A 307 -8.30 -0.21 -13.85
N ALA A 308 -8.66 -1.48 -13.61
CA ALA A 308 -9.96 -1.85 -13.06
C ALA A 308 -10.18 -1.30 -11.65
N VAL A 309 -9.17 -1.32 -10.80
CA VAL A 309 -9.20 -0.73 -9.45
C VAL A 309 -9.21 0.81 -9.52
N GLY A 310 -8.78 1.40 -10.63
CA GLY A 310 -8.66 2.85 -10.79
C GLY A 310 -7.42 3.42 -10.12
N CYS A 311 -6.35 2.64 -10.03
CA CYS A 311 -5.08 3.12 -9.47
C CYS A 311 -4.46 4.23 -10.33
N GLU A 312 -3.78 5.14 -9.67
CA GLU A 312 -3.01 6.25 -10.25
C GLU A 312 -1.72 6.43 -9.47
N GLY A 313 -0.76 7.14 -10.07
CA GLY A 313 0.54 7.37 -9.47
C GLY A 313 1.39 6.10 -9.45
N ILE A 314 1.31 5.29 -8.41
CA ILE A 314 2.08 4.04 -8.28
C ILE A 314 1.26 2.96 -7.56
N ALA A 315 1.41 1.70 -8.00
CA ALA A 315 0.96 0.54 -7.24
C ALA A 315 1.85 -0.68 -7.55
N ARG A 316 1.75 -1.72 -6.72
CA ARG A 316 2.32 -3.05 -6.99
C ARG A 316 1.19 -4.06 -7.07
N VAL A 317 1.10 -4.75 -8.18
CA VAL A 317 0.12 -5.82 -8.38
C VAL A 317 0.78 -7.15 -8.07
N ASP A 318 0.16 -7.94 -7.20
CA ASP A 318 0.62 -9.27 -6.81
C ASP A 318 -0.27 -10.32 -7.49
N LEU A 319 0.34 -11.27 -8.19
CA LEU A 319 -0.31 -12.26 -9.04
C LEU A 319 0.07 -13.67 -8.63
N LEU A 320 -0.86 -14.60 -8.83
CA LEU A 320 -0.68 -16.04 -8.63
C LEU A 320 -0.77 -16.75 -9.98
N ILE A 321 0.25 -17.53 -10.35
CA ILE A 321 0.30 -18.27 -11.61
C ILE A 321 0.17 -19.76 -11.33
N ASP A 322 -0.87 -20.41 -11.88
CA ASP A 322 -0.88 -21.86 -11.99
C ASP A 322 -0.10 -22.28 -13.24
N THR A 323 1.10 -22.79 -13.03
CA THR A 323 2.02 -23.16 -14.13
C THR A 323 1.51 -24.34 -14.98
N LYS A 324 0.57 -25.14 -14.47
CA LYS A 324 0.00 -26.28 -15.22
C LYS A 324 -1.10 -25.85 -16.16
N SER A 325 -2.02 -24.98 -15.72
CA SER A 325 -3.09 -24.45 -16.55
C SER A 325 -2.67 -23.24 -17.38
N GLY A 326 -1.57 -22.57 -17.00
CA GLY A 326 -1.15 -21.31 -17.59
C GLY A 326 -2.07 -20.13 -17.25
N THR A 327 -2.85 -20.25 -16.17
CA THR A 327 -3.76 -19.19 -15.73
C THR A 327 -3.04 -18.27 -14.77
N VAL A 328 -3.16 -16.95 -15.00
CA VAL A 328 -2.65 -15.90 -14.13
C VAL A 328 -3.83 -15.27 -13.39
N TYR A 329 -3.79 -15.32 -12.06
CA TYR A 329 -4.83 -14.80 -11.18
C TYR A 329 -4.38 -13.51 -10.52
N PHE A 330 -5.25 -12.51 -10.48
CA PHE A 330 -5.08 -11.35 -9.60
C PHE A 330 -5.21 -11.81 -8.14
N ASN A 331 -4.26 -11.44 -7.30
CA ASN A 331 -4.28 -11.71 -5.87
C ASN A 331 -4.64 -10.46 -5.06
N GLU A 332 -3.76 -9.46 -5.10
CA GLU A 332 -3.96 -8.18 -4.41
C GLU A 332 -3.23 -7.05 -5.13
N ILE A 333 -3.55 -5.81 -4.79
CA ILE A 333 -2.87 -4.61 -5.28
C ILE A 333 -2.53 -3.69 -4.10
N ASN A 334 -1.30 -3.21 -4.08
CA ASN A 334 -0.79 -2.32 -3.03
C ASN A 334 -0.63 -0.91 -3.60
N PRO A 335 -1.48 0.06 -3.20
CA PRO A 335 -1.48 1.41 -3.79
C PRO A 335 -0.30 2.27 -3.37
N MET A 336 0.44 1.85 -2.31
CA MET A 336 1.69 2.47 -1.88
C MET A 336 2.70 1.37 -1.51
N PRO A 337 3.45 0.83 -2.47
CA PRO A 337 4.33 -0.31 -2.21
C PRO A 337 5.51 0.07 -1.30
N GLY A 338 5.88 -0.84 -0.39
CA GLY A 338 7.01 -0.63 0.52
C GLY A 338 8.28 -0.22 -0.20
N SER A 339 8.95 0.82 0.32
CA SER A 339 10.12 1.45 -0.31
C SER A 339 9.89 1.87 -1.77
N LEU A 340 8.65 2.15 -2.18
CA LEU A 340 8.22 2.43 -3.56
C LEU A 340 8.64 1.36 -4.58
N TYR A 341 9.03 0.18 -4.10
CA TYR A 341 9.60 -0.88 -4.92
C TYR A 341 10.83 -0.40 -5.76
N ALA A 342 11.58 0.56 -5.23
CA ALA A 342 12.64 1.29 -5.92
C ALA A 342 13.77 0.39 -6.46
N HIS A 343 13.97 -0.82 -5.91
CA HIS A 343 14.95 -1.78 -6.42
C HIS A 343 14.56 -2.30 -7.80
N ASN A 344 13.27 -2.58 -8.02
CA ASN A 344 12.73 -3.07 -9.28
C ASN A 344 12.78 -1.96 -10.33
N TRP A 345 12.31 -0.75 -10.00
CA TRP A 345 12.40 0.42 -10.87
C TRP A 345 13.83 0.71 -11.31
N ARG A 346 14.81 0.55 -10.41
CA ARG A 346 16.23 0.74 -10.71
C ARG A 346 16.74 -0.30 -11.72
N GLN A 347 16.32 -1.54 -11.58
CA GLN A 347 16.62 -2.60 -12.55
C GLN A 347 15.94 -2.35 -13.90
N ALA A 348 14.77 -1.72 -13.90
CA ALA A 348 14.06 -1.25 -15.09
C ALA A 348 14.64 0.04 -15.69
N GLY A 349 15.73 0.58 -15.13
CA GLY A 349 16.46 1.75 -15.65
C GLY A 349 16.04 3.09 -15.06
N LEU A 350 15.17 3.14 -14.05
CA LEU A 350 14.69 4.37 -13.42
C LEU A 350 15.35 4.58 -12.05
N SER A 351 16.14 5.64 -11.89
CA SER A 351 16.77 5.97 -10.60
C SER A 351 15.74 6.38 -9.55
N SER A 352 16.11 6.30 -8.26
CA SER A 352 15.22 6.72 -7.18
C SER A 352 14.86 8.23 -7.25
N ILE A 353 15.73 9.06 -7.81
CA ILE A 353 15.48 10.50 -8.00
C ILE A 353 14.43 10.69 -9.10
N GLU A 354 14.59 10.02 -10.24
CA GLU A 354 13.62 10.06 -11.35
C GLU A 354 12.26 9.50 -10.91
N LEU A 355 12.25 8.40 -10.16
CA LEU A 355 11.03 7.80 -9.64
C LEU A 355 10.22 8.79 -8.79
N VAL A 356 10.82 9.42 -7.77
CA VAL A 356 10.08 10.36 -6.92
C VAL A 356 9.68 11.63 -7.68
N SER A 357 10.51 12.09 -8.62
CA SER A 357 10.17 13.24 -9.48
C SER A 357 8.95 12.93 -10.33
N ARG A 358 8.93 11.76 -11.00
CA ARG A 358 7.80 11.34 -11.82
C ARG A 358 6.52 11.16 -11.02
N LEU A 359 6.61 10.64 -9.80
CA LEU A 359 5.45 10.51 -8.90
C LEU A 359 4.87 11.87 -8.48
N VAL A 360 5.72 12.86 -8.27
CA VAL A 360 5.28 14.23 -7.98
C VAL A 360 4.59 14.84 -9.21
N GLU A 361 5.17 14.68 -10.41
CA GLU A 361 4.55 15.14 -11.66
C GLU A 361 3.17 14.51 -11.88
N LEU A 362 3.04 13.18 -11.68
CA LEU A 362 1.76 12.47 -11.80
C LEU A 362 0.70 13.01 -10.82
N ALA A 363 1.11 13.35 -9.60
CA ALA A 363 0.21 13.96 -8.62
C ALA A 363 -0.30 15.35 -9.09
N GLU A 364 0.57 16.16 -9.67
CA GLU A 364 0.21 17.47 -10.22
C GLU A 364 -0.67 17.33 -11.47
N GLU A 365 -0.32 16.44 -12.41
CA GLU A 365 -1.13 16.13 -13.59
C GLU A 365 -2.58 15.74 -13.22
N ARG A 366 -2.74 14.85 -12.24
CA ARG A 366 -4.05 14.45 -11.75
C ARG A 366 -4.80 15.62 -11.13
N PHE A 367 -4.15 16.38 -10.28
CA PHE A 367 -4.75 17.53 -9.62
C PHE A 367 -5.22 18.58 -10.63
N GLU A 368 -4.40 18.91 -11.63
CA GLU A 368 -4.77 19.86 -12.71
C GLU A 368 -5.94 19.34 -13.56
N LYS A 369 -6.02 18.02 -13.79
CA LYS A 369 -7.12 17.38 -14.51
C LYS A 369 -8.43 17.51 -13.73
N THR A 370 -8.40 17.24 -12.42
CA THR A 370 -9.58 17.30 -11.55
C THR A 370 -10.00 18.73 -11.23
N ALA A 371 -9.07 19.67 -11.14
CA ALA A 371 -9.37 21.10 -10.92
C ALA A 371 -10.15 21.77 -12.07
N LYS A 372 -10.21 21.13 -13.24
CA LYS A 372 -11.02 21.61 -14.39
C LYS A 372 -12.49 21.18 -14.30
N ILE A 373 -12.82 20.32 -13.34
CA ILE A 373 -14.19 19.82 -13.16
C ILE A 373 -14.95 20.83 -12.30
N GLU A 374 -16.07 21.39 -12.82
CA GLU A 374 -16.92 22.28 -12.05
C GLU A 374 -17.66 21.50 -10.96
N THR A 375 -17.40 21.83 -9.70
CA THR A 375 -18.00 21.19 -8.53
C THR A 375 -19.00 22.07 -7.80
N ILE A 376 -19.12 23.35 -8.19
CA ILE A 376 -19.97 24.34 -7.55
C ILE A 376 -20.84 25.01 -8.62
N PHE A 377 -22.14 25.11 -8.34
CA PHE A 377 -23.01 25.96 -9.16
C PHE A 377 -23.90 26.82 -8.26
N SER A 378 -24.21 28.02 -8.72
CA SER A 378 -25.12 28.94 -8.03
C SER A 378 -26.56 28.42 -8.14
N SER A 379 -27.23 28.28 -7.03
CA SER A 379 -28.66 27.96 -7.00
C SER A 379 -29.40 28.95 -6.10
N ASN A 380 -30.67 29.22 -6.47
CA ASN A 380 -31.56 30.06 -5.65
C ASN A 380 -32.44 29.22 -4.71
N PHE A 381 -32.09 27.97 -4.43
CA PHE A 381 -32.92 27.07 -3.59
C PHE A 381 -33.22 27.69 -2.23
N LEU A 382 -32.24 28.31 -1.58
CA LEU A 382 -32.40 28.88 -0.24
C LEU A 382 -33.35 30.12 -0.25
N SER A 383 -33.57 30.74 -1.40
CA SER A 383 -34.52 31.87 -1.51
C SER A 383 -35.99 31.41 -1.52
N GLN A 384 -36.23 30.06 -1.55
CA GLN A 384 -37.57 29.48 -1.52
C GLN A 384 -38.00 29.07 -0.10
N PHE A 385 -37.12 29.22 0.87
CA PHE A 385 -37.35 28.98 2.28
C PHE A 385 -37.22 30.28 3.09
#